data_6e0ed35ef7afef31637f5d21ce4aaed2
#
_entry.id   6e0ed35ef7afef31637f5d21ce4aaed2
#
_cell.length_a   1.000
_cell.length_b   1.000
_cell.length_c   1.000
_cell.angle_alpha   90.00
_cell.angle_beta   90.00
_cell.angle_gamma   90.00
#
_symmetry.space_group_name_H-M   'P 1'
#
loop_
_entity.id
_entity.type
_entity.pdbx_description
1 polymer ?
#
loop_
_entity_poly.entity_id
_entity_poly.type
_entity_poly.pdbx_seq_one_letter_code
_entity_poly.pdbx_strand_id
1 'polypeptide(L)'
;SKILDSNSFIENIPLFKIKPMNYNLPSFEFTNVIFQSMASVENFKHFEICNNKNIISIGKSTQKALLYKGIKSEVPDIPGSIGLKKILKNKIQNQKFLIVKGKNGLNDIENFINEQGSYSENIICYERKSIDGFDNIKNKFDTADAVIFTSVYGAKIFFNNLYDLKNKTIFLSISERIKKEILAMGFESKIIDYFSNDLILEIKKAI
;
A
#
# COMPACT_ATOMS: atom_id res chain seq x y z
N SER A 1 15.04 -24.94 17.72
CA SER A 1 15.51 -23.74 17.02
C SER A 1 16.07 -24.14 15.66
N LYS A 2 15.32 -23.88 14.58
CA LYS A 2 15.89 -24.00 13.24
C LYS A 2 16.81 -22.80 13.04
N ILE A 3 18.10 -23.04 13.06
CA ILE A 3 19.11 -22.09 12.62
C ILE A 3 18.94 -21.99 11.10
N LEU A 4 18.55 -20.83 10.60
CA LEU A 4 18.67 -20.55 9.18
C LEU A 4 20.17 -20.40 8.92
N ASP A 5 20.71 -21.27 8.08
CA ASP A 5 22.12 -21.25 7.70
C ASP A 5 22.52 -19.94 7.01
N SER A 6 23.82 -19.69 6.94
CA SER A 6 24.43 -18.52 6.30
C SER A 6 24.03 -18.26 4.83
N ASN A 7 23.23 -19.15 4.23
CA ASN A 7 22.75 -19.11 2.84
C ASN A 7 21.28 -18.62 2.69
N SER A 8 20.65 -18.09 3.73
CA SER A 8 19.28 -17.55 3.62
C SER A 8 19.28 -16.29 2.78
N PHE A 9 18.45 -16.23 1.75
CA PHE A 9 18.29 -15.04 0.92
C PHE A 9 16.81 -14.66 0.80
N ILE A 10 16.55 -13.36 0.64
CA ILE A 10 15.22 -12.81 0.37
C ILE A 10 15.20 -12.35 -1.07
N GLU A 11 14.30 -12.95 -1.86
CA GLU A 11 14.08 -12.53 -3.24
C GLU A 11 12.79 -11.70 -3.33
N ASN A 12 12.85 -10.54 -4.01
CA ASN A 12 11.66 -9.76 -4.32
C ASN A 12 11.14 -10.16 -5.71
N ILE A 13 9.98 -10.78 -5.72
CA ILE A 13 9.32 -11.24 -6.96
C ILE A 13 8.05 -10.40 -7.16
N PRO A 14 8.05 -9.41 -8.07
CA PRO A 14 6.88 -8.59 -8.32
C PRO A 14 5.78 -9.39 -9.03
N LEU A 15 4.57 -9.43 -8.45
CA LEU A 15 3.39 -10.09 -9.02
C LEU A 15 2.50 -9.15 -9.84
N PHE A 16 2.75 -7.86 -9.76
CA PHE A 16 2.04 -6.83 -10.51
C PHE A 16 2.96 -5.65 -10.80
N LYS A 17 2.57 -4.87 -11.78
CA LYS A 17 3.22 -3.59 -12.13
C LYS A 17 2.23 -2.44 -11.98
N ILE A 18 2.77 -1.28 -11.70
CA ILE A 18 2.03 -0.02 -11.69
C ILE A 18 1.96 0.49 -13.13
N LYS A 19 0.74 0.78 -13.60
CA LYS A 19 0.49 1.37 -14.91
C LYS A 19 -0.11 2.76 -14.72
N PRO A 20 0.52 3.80 -15.25
CA PRO A 20 -0.05 5.15 -15.24
C PRO A 20 -1.41 5.19 -15.93
N MET A 21 -2.30 6.02 -15.43
CA MET A 21 -3.61 6.30 -16.02
C MET A 21 -3.73 7.78 -16.37
N ASN A 22 -4.42 8.08 -17.46
CA ASN A 22 -4.85 9.43 -17.75
C ASN A 22 -5.98 9.84 -16.82
N TYR A 23 -5.97 11.08 -16.39
CA TYR A 23 -6.99 11.65 -15.51
C TYR A 23 -7.18 13.13 -15.84
N ASN A 24 -8.34 13.66 -15.52
CA ASN A 24 -8.61 15.08 -15.58
C ASN A 24 -8.42 15.72 -14.21
N LEU A 25 -8.00 16.98 -14.20
CA LEU A 25 -8.00 17.76 -12.97
C LEU A 25 -9.44 18.12 -12.59
N PRO A 26 -9.77 18.19 -11.30
CA PRO A 26 -11.09 18.59 -10.85
C PRO A 26 -11.36 20.07 -11.22
N SER A 27 -12.61 20.38 -11.49
CA SER A 27 -13.06 21.77 -11.79
C SER A 27 -13.41 22.57 -10.53
N PHE A 28 -13.41 21.95 -9.36
CA PHE A 28 -13.74 22.61 -8.09
C PHE A 28 -12.50 23.13 -7.38
N GLU A 29 -12.66 24.17 -6.58
CA GLU A 29 -11.61 24.65 -5.68
C GLU A 29 -11.48 23.73 -4.48
N PHE A 30 -10.25 23.31 -4.17
CA PHE A 30 -9.92 22.51 -2.99
C PHE A 30 -8.80 23.19 -2.18
N THR A 31 -8.77 22.91 -0.90
CA THR A 31 -7.80 23.45 0.05
C THR A 31 -6.79 22.42 0.50
N ASN A 32 -7.12 21.13 0.37
CA ASN A 32 -6.33 20.03 0.86
C ASN A 32 -6.10 18.98 -0.24
N VAL A 33 -4.89 18.40 -0.31
CA VAL A 33 -4.56 17.30 -1.22
C VAL A 33 -4.02 16.12 -0.41
N ILE A 34 -4.64 14.97 -0.57
CA ILE A 34 -4.26 13.73 0.12
C ILE A 34 -3.65 12.75 -0.88
N PHE A 35 -2.41 12.33 -0.65
CA PHE A 35 -1.77 11.26 -1.41
C PHE A 35 -1.87 9.93 -0.65
N GLN A 36 -2.56 8.95 -1.24
CA GLN A 36 -2.84 7.66 -0.60
C GLN A 36 -1.77 6.58 -0.81
N SER A 37 -0.69 6.88 -1.52
CA SER A 37 0.42 5.94 -1.71
C SER A 37 1.64 6.62 -2.35
N MET A 38 2.81 6.01 -2.21
CA MET A 38 4.00 6.41 -2.96
C MET A 38 3.74 6.35 -4.48
N ALA A 39 3.09 5.29 -4.96
CA ALA A 39 2.74 5.15 -6.37
C ALA A 39 1.80 6.28 -6.87
N SER A 40 0.94 6.84 -6.01
CA SER A 40 0.13 8.01 -6.39
C SER A 40 0.99 9.26 -6.60
N VAL A 41 2.04 9.45 -5.82
CA VAL A 41 3.00 10.54 -6.01
C VAL A 41 3.80 10.35 -7.31
N GLU A 42 4.27 9.14 -7.57
CA GLU A 42 5.09 8.83 -8.76
C GLU A 42 4.33 8.98 -10.08
N ASN A 43 3.00 8.75 -10.06
CA ASN A 43 2.15 8.78 -11.25
C ASN A 43 1.29 10.05 -11.36
N PHE A 44 1.34 10.94 -10.37
CA PHE A 44 0.71 12.25 -10.44
C PHE A 44 1.62 13.24 -11.21
N LYS A 45 1.03 14.04 -12.10
CA LYS A 45 1.81 14.91 -13.00
C LYS A 45 1.65 16.41 -12.71
N HIS A 46 0.59 16.81 -12.02
CA HIS A 46 0.17 18.20 -11.87
C HIS A 46 0.50 18.75 -10.48
N PHE A 47 1.77 18.72 -10.10
CA PHE A 47 2.19 19.18 -8.77
C PHE A 47 2.02 20.70 -8.55
N GLU A 48 1.88 21.48 -9.60
CA GLU A 48 1.57 22.91 -9.55
C GLU A 48 0.27 23.21 -8.80
N ILE A 49 -0.71 22.30 -8.83
CA ILE A 49 -1.96 22.46 -8.08
C ILE A 49 -1.80 22.28 -6.56
N CYS A 50 -0.66 21.76 -6.12
CA CYS A 50 -0.32 21.62 -4.70
C CYS A 50 0.15 22.96 -4.07
N ASN A 51 0.46 23.96 -4.88
CA ASN A 51 0.91 25.25 -4.37
C ASN A 51 -0.15 25.90 -3.50
N ASN A 52 0.27 26.39 -2.32
CA ASN A 52 -0.61 27.02 -1.32
C ASN A 52 -1.75 26.11 -0.82
N LYS A 53 -1.59 24.79 -0.88
CA LYS A 53 -2.53 23.80 -0.35
C LYS A 53 -1.94 23.04 0.82
N ASN A 54 -2.81 22.51 1.66
CA ASN A 54 -2.41 21.58 2.73
C ASN A 54 -2.20 20.20 2.11
N ILE A 55 -0.95 19.72 2.13
CA ILE A 55 -0.61 18.42 1.57
C ILE A 55 -0.51 17.40 2.68
N ILE A 56 -1.20 16.28 2.52
CA ILE A 56 -1.26 15.21 3.51
C ILE A 56 -0.87 13.90 2.84
N SER A 57 0.02 13.16 3.46
CA SER A 57 0.47 11.83 3.01
C SER A 57 -0.08 10.75 3.93
N ILE A 58 -0.44 9.60 3.39
CA ILE A 58 -0.98 8.47 4.17
C ILE A 58 0.06 7.82 5.09
N GLY A 59 1.34 8.04 4.84
CA GLY A 59 2.43 7.45 5.61
C GLY A 59 3.80 7.94 5.17
N LYS A 60 4.83 7.55 5.92
CA LYS A 60 6.22 8.05 5.77
C LYS A 60 6.82 7.81 4.38
N SER A 61 6.55 6.67 3.72
CA SER A 61 7.04 6.41 2.37
C SER A 61 6.46 7.38 1.33
N THR A 62 5.17 7.70 1.44
CA THR A 62 4.50 8.70 0.61
C THR A 62 5.02 10.10 0.88
N GLN A 63 5.23 10.45 2.15
CA GLN A 63 5.86 11.72 2.55
C GLN A 63 7.24 11.88 1.93
N LYS A 64 8.07 10.84 2.03
CA LYS A 64 9.42 10.84 1.44
C LYS A 64 9.38 11.04 -0.07
N ALA A 65 8.46 10.39 -0.77
CA ALA A 65 8.28 10.56 -2.22
C ALA A 65 7.86 12.00 -2.58
N LEU A 66 6.96 12.63 -1.81
CA LEU A 66 6.59 14.04 -1.97
C LEU A 66 7.77 14.97 -1.72
N LEU A 67 8.57 14.70 -0.70
CA LEU A 67 9.75 15.50 -0.38
C LEU A 67 10.78 15.48 -1.52
N TYR A 68 10.97 14.36 -2.21
CA TYR A 68 11.81 14.30 -3.43
C TYR A 68 11.26 15.14 -4.60
N LYS A 69 9.97 15.48 -4.57
CA LYS A 69 9.35 16.44 -5.50
C LYS A 69 9.37 17.87 -4.98
N GLY A 70 10.07 18.14 -3.86
CA GLY A 70 10.11 19.46 -3.22
C GLY A 70 8.85 19.82 -2.43
N ILE A 71 7.96 18.88 -2.18
CA ILE A 71 6.67 19.13 -1.51
C ILE A 71 6.72 18.61 -0.07
N LYS A 72 6.51 19.52 0.89
CA LYS A 72 6.31 19.15 2.28
C LYS A 72 4.88 18.69 2.51
N SER A 73 4.70 17.64 3.28
CA SER A 73 3.37 17.12 3.64
C SER A 73 3.28 16.75 5.11
N GLU A 74 2.09 16.87 5.66
CA GLU A 74 1.76 16.30 6.96
C GLU A 74 1.65 14.77 6.82
N VAL A 75 2.07 14.04 7.85
CA VAL A 75 2.02 12.58 7.89
C VAL A 75 1.51 12.12 9.24
N PRO A 76 0.60 11.13 9.31
CA PRO A 76 0.15 10.59 10.59
C PRO A 76 1.24 9.78 11.29
N ASP A 77 1.25 9.82 12.64
CA ASP A 77 2.12 8.99 13.46
C ASP A 77 1.84 7.49 13.23
N ILE A 78 0.57 7.14 13.10
CA ILE A 78 0.13 5.79 12.74
C ILE A 78 -0.13 5.76 11.23
N PRO A 79 0.64 4.99 10.44
CA PRO A 79 0.44 4.92 9.00
C PRO A 79 -0.93 4.35 8.61
N GLY A 80 -1.46 4.80 7.47
CA GLY A 80 -2.70 4.28 6.90
C GLY A 80 -3.94 5.08 7.25
N SER A 81 -5.11 4.54 6.87
CA SER A 81 -6.39 5.24 6.98
C SER A 81 -6.75 5.62 8.43
N ILE A 82 -6.39 4.78 9.40
CA ILE A 82 -6.70 5.03 10.82
C ILE A 82 -6.00 6.31 11.30
N GLY A 83 -4.70 6.42 11.08
CA GLY A 83 -3.95 7.60 11.48
C GLY A 83 -4.35 8.85 10.70
N LEU A 84 -4.65 8.69 9.41
CA LEU A 84 -5.10 9.78 8.57
C LEU A 84 -6.46 10.34 9.04
N LYS A 85 -7.43 9.48 9.35
CA LYS A 85 -8.72 9.89 9.95
C LYS A 85 -8.51 10.66 11.26
N LYS A 86 -7.54 10.24 12.09
CA LYS A 86 -7.23 10.92 13.35
C LYS A 86 -6.72 12.35 13.12
N ILE A 87 -5.82 12.56 12.14
CA ILE A 87 -5.36 13.91 11.77
C ILE A 87 -6.52 14.76 11.24
N LEU A 88 -7.35 14.19 10.37
CA LEU A 88 -8.43 14.90 9.71
C LEU A 88 -9.54 15.32 10.67
N LYS A 89 -9.82 14.55 11.72
CA LYS A 89 -10.96 14.77 12.63
C LYS A 89 -11.13 16.21 13.11
N ASN A 90 -10.03 16.90 13.36
CA ASN A 90 -10.04 18.28 13.89
C ASN A 90 -9.91 19.36 12.79
N LYS A 91 -9.75 18.97 11.52
CA LYS A 91 -9.43 19.88 10.40
C LYS A 91 -10.42 19.77 9.25
N ILE A 92 -11.43 18.91 9.39
CA ILE A 92 -12.24 18.47 8.25
C ILE A 92 -13.41 19.38 7.93
N GLN A 93 -13.98 20.10 8.93
CA GLN A 93 -15.23 20.84 8.77
C GLN A 93 -15.15 21.92 7.69
N ASN A 94 -16.13 21.92 6.78
CA ASN A 94 -16.27 22.85 5.67
C ASN A 94 -15.03 22.91 4.74
N GLN A 95 -14.23 21.84 4.70
CA GLN A 95 -13.06 21.74 3.84
C GLN A 95 -13.35 20.97 2.56
N LYS A 96 -12.57 21.23 1.53
CA LYS A 96 -12.63 20.52 0.26
C LYS A 96 -11.32 19.79 0.00
N PHE A 97 -11.42 18.54 -0.35
CA PHE A 97 -10.29 17.63 -0.47
C PHE A 97 -10.15 17.07 -1.88
N LEU A 98 -8.94 17.04 -2.37
CA LEU A 98 -8.55 16.26 -3.53
C LEU A 98 -7.79 15.01 -3.06
N ILE A 99 -8.24 13.82 -3.44
CA ILE A 99 -7.62 12.56 -3.05
C ILE A 99 -6.93 11.94 -4.27
N VAL A 100 -5.61 11.84 -4.24
CA VAL A 100 -4.80 11.23 -5.31
C VAL A 100 -4.52 9.78 -4.96
N LYS A 101 -5.05 8.84 -5.74
CA LYS A 101 -5.02 7.39 -5.45
C LYS A 101 -4.91 6.52 -6.69
N GLY A 102 -4.71 5.24 -6.49
CA GLY A 102 -4.79 4.23 -7.54
C GLY A 102 -6.20 3.69 -7.73
N LYS A 103 -6.47 3.13 -8.90
CA LYS A 103 -7.71 2.40 -9.22
C LYS A 103 -7.95 1.29 -8.20
N ASN A 104 -9.18 1.14 -7.76
CA ASN A 104 -9.58 0.19 -6.72
C ASN A 104 -8.84 0.38 -5.36
N GLY A 105 -8.29 1.57 -5.12
CA GLY A 105 -7.84 1.96 -3.79
C GLY A 105 -9.01 2.09 -2.81
N LEU A 106 -8.74 1.96 -1.50
CA LEU A 106 -9.78 2.06 -0.48
C LEU A 106 -10.46 3.43 -0.52
N ASN A 107 -11.78 3.44 -0.26
CA ASN A 107 -12.59 4.65 -0.16
C ASN A 107 -12.76 5.13 1.30
N ASP A 108 -12.07 4.50 2.26
CA ASP A 108 -12.19 4.80 3.70
C ASP A 108 -12.05 6.28 4.04
N ILE A 109 -11.15 6.99 3.35
CA ILE A 109 -10.87 8.41 3.60
C ILE A 109 -11.93 9.28 2.95
N GLU A 110 -12.31 8.97 1.72
CA GLU A 110 -13.40 9.63 1.01
C GLU A 110 -14.71 9.54 1.79
N ASN A 111 -15.08 8.31 2.19
CA ASN A 111 -16.28 8.08 2.98
C ASN A 111 -16.22 8.87 4.29
N PHE A 112 -15.11 8.82 5.01
CA PHE A 112 -14.94 9.55 6.25
C PHE A 112 -15.09 11.06 6.07
N ILE A 113 -14.48 11.65 5.02
CA ILE A 113 -14.59 13.08 4.71
C ILE A 113 -16.07 13.46 4.45
N ASN A 114 -16.75 12.69 3.64
CA ASN A 114 -18.13 12.95 3.25
C ASN A 114 -19.10 12.76 4.44
N GLU A 115 -18.89 11.74 5.29
CA GLU A 115 -19.64 11.52 6.53
C GLU A 115 -19.50 12.66 7.54
N GLN A 116 -18.41 13.41 7.50
CA GLN A 116 -18.19 14.60 8.34
C GLN A 116 -18.74 15.89 7.70
N GLY A 117 -19.51 15.80 6.62
CA GLY A 117 -20.13 16.94 5.95
C GLY A 117 -19.18 17.79 5.10
N SER A 118 -18.01 17.26 4.78
CA SER A 118 -17.03 17.87 3.87
C SER A 118 -17.07 17.22 2.49
N TYR A 119 -16.42 17.85 1.51
CA TYR A 119 -16.47 17.40 0.11
C TYR A 119 -15.11 16.83 -0.31
N SER A 120 -15.13 15.73 -1.07
CA SER A 120 -13.92 15.18 -1.66
C SER A 120 -14.14 14.64 -3.07
N GLU A 121 -13.12 14.79 -3.93
CA GLU A 121 -13.04 14.11 -5.22
C GLU A 121 -11.75 13.32 -5.34
N ASN A 122 -11.76 12.30 -6.20
CA ASN A 122 -10.63 11.42 -6.42
C ASN A 122 -9.98 11.67 -7.78
N ILE A 123 -8.65 11.75 -7.80
CA ILE A 123 -7.84 11.53 -8.99
C ILE A 123 -7.30 10.11 -8.97
N ILE A 124 -7.66 9.32 -9.97
CA ILE A 124 -7.15 7.97 -10.19
C ILE A 124 -6.00 8.05 -11.19
N CYS A 125 -4.76 8.13 -10.70
CA CYS A 125 -3.59 8.37 -11.55
C CYS A 125 -2.81 7.09 -11.94
N TYR A 126 -3.15 5.93 -11.39
CA TYR A 126 -2.54 4.65 -11.74
C TYR A 126 -3.48 3.46 -11.47
N GLU A 127 -3.19 2.35 -12.12
CA GLU A 127 -3.75 1.04 -11.79
C GLU A 127 -2.64 0.02 -11.47
N ARG A 128 -2.99 -1.01 -10.70
CA ARG A 128 -2.17 -2.20 -10.51
C ARG A 128 -2.61 -3.23 -11.55
N LYS A 129 -1.68 -3.65 -12.39
CA LYS A 129 -1.93 -4.69 -13.38
C LYS A 129 -1.09 -5.91 -13.05
N SER A 130 -1.72 -7.07 -12.89
CA SER A 130 -1.03 -8.35 -12.75
C SER A 130 -0.01 -8.52 -13.87
N ILE A 131 1.10 -9.16 -13.58
CA ILE A 131 2.03 -9.60 -14.64
C ILE A 131 1.43 -10.78 -15.39
N ASP A 132 1.91 -11.00 -16.59
CA ASP A 132 1.62 -12.21 -17.38
C ASP A 132 2.75 -13.24 -17.14
N GLY A 133 2.49 -14.51 -17.44
CA GLY A 133 3.53 -15.56 -17.43
C GLY A 133 3.93 -16.04 -16.04
N PHE A 134 2.94 -16.29 -15.17
CA PHE A 134 3.18 -16.83 -13.82
C PHE A 134 3.95 -18.16 -13.82
N ASP A 135 3.85 -18.97 -14.87
CA ASP A 135 4.56 -20.25 -14.98
C ASP A 135 6.08 -20.09 -14.85
N ASN A 136 6.62 -18.96 -15.34
CA ASN A 136 8.06 -18.67 -15.28
C ASN A 136 8.58 -18.40 -13.86
N ILE A 137 7.71 -18.07 -12.92
CA ILE A 137 8.07 -17.74 -11.54
C ILE A 137 7.50 -18.71 -10.51
N LYS A 138 6.61 -19.62 -10.94
CA LYS A 138 5.93 -20.54 -10.03
C LYS A 138 6.89 -21.39 -9.23
N ASN A 139 7.91 -21.96 -9.87
CA ASN A 139 8.92 -22.79 -9.22
C ASN A 139 9.68 -22.08 -8.09
N LYS A 140 9.83 -20.76 -8.16
CA LYS A 140 10.46 -19.97 -7.09
C LYS A 140 9.60 -19.96 -5.82
N PHE A 141 8.29 -19.94 -5.97
CA PHE A 141 7.36 -20.03 -4.84
C PHE A 141 7.20 -21.46 -4.34
N ASP A 142 7.28 -22.45 -5.23
CA ASP A 142 7.17 -23.87 -4.88
C ASP A 142 8.33 -24.33 -3.97
N THR A 143 9.48 -23.70 -4.07
CA THR A 143 10.68 -23.98 -3.28
C THR A 143 10.92 -23.03 -2.11
N ALA A 144 10.05 -22.01 -1.94
CA ALA A 144 10.20 -21.02 -0.89
C ALA A 144 9.75 -21.56 0.47
N ASP A 145 10.57 -21.43 1.51
CA ASP A 145 10.21 -21.77 2.89
C ASP A 145 9.14 -20.83 3.44
N ALA A 146 9.20 -19.55 3.04
CA ALA A 146 8.23 -18.54 3.44
C ALA A 146 7.95 -17.53 2.32
N VAL A 147 6.72 -17.01 2.29
CA VAL A 147 6.31 -15.92 1.39
C VAL A 147 5.82 -14.74 2.21
N ILE A 148 6.41 -13.56 1.99
CA ILE A 148 6.05 -12.31 2.67
C ILE A 148 5.11 -11.50 1.78
N PHE A 149 3.91 -11.22 2.28
CA PHE A 149 2.93 -10.38 1.58
C PHE A 149 3.00 -8.95 2.07
N THR A 150 3.40 -8.04 1.17
CA THR A 150 3.47 -6.59 1.41
C THR A 150 2.21 -5.85 0.96
N SER A 151 1.29 -6.54 0.30
CA SER A 151 0.00 -5.98 -0.13
C SER A 151 -1.09 -7.04 -0.27
N VAL A 152 -2.33 -6.64 -0.02
CA VAL A 152 -3.53 -7.48 -0.25
C VAL A 152 -3.62 -7.91 -1.73
N TYR A 153 -3.30 -7.00 -2.66
CA TYR A 153 -3.38 -7.30 -4.09
C TYR A 153 -2.36 -8.37 -4.50
N GLY A 154 -1.13 -8.29 -3.99
CA GLY A 154 -0.12 -9.33 -4.20
C GLY A 154 -0.53 -10.68 -3.61
N ALA A 155 -1.10 -10.70 -2.40
CA ALA A 155 -1.62 -11.92 -1.80
C ALA A 155 -2.73 -12.56 -2.66
N LYS A 156 -3.69 -11.77 -3.13
CA LYS A 156 -4.77 -12.26 -4.02
C LYS A 156 -4.22 -12.87 -5.30
N ILE A 157 -3.24 -12.23 -5.94
CA ILE A 157 -2.60 -12.80 -7.14
C ILE A 157 -1.92 -14.12 -6.82
N PHE A 158 -1.15 -14.16 -5.73
CA PHE A 158 -0.40 -15.36 -5.34
C PHE A 158 -1.35 -16.55 -5.11
N PHE A 159 -2.35 -16.40 -4.25
CA PHE A 159 -3.26 -17.51 -3.93
C PHE A 159 -4.13 -17.94 -5.11
N ASN A 160 -4.46 -17.03 -6.03
CA ASN A 160 -5.28 -17.37 -7.20
C ASN A 160 -4.50 -17.99 -8.36
N ASN A 161 -3.17 -17.75 -8.47
CA ASN A 161 -2.44 -18.12 -9.68
C ASN A 161 -1.15 -18.93 -9.43
N LEU A 162 -0.59 -18.87 -8.24
CA LEU A 162 0.75 -19.42 -7.97
C LEU A 162 0.75 -20.49 -6.89
N TYR A 163 -0.15 -20.39 -5.91
CA TYR A 163 -0.15 -21.29 -4.77
C TYR A 163 -0.61 -22.71 -5.15
N ASP A 164 0.17 -23.72 -4.73
CA ASP A 164 -0.21 -25.13 -4.77
C ASP A 164 -0.38 -25.64 -3.34
N LEU A 165 -1.52 -26.29 -3.05
CA LEU A 165 -1.84 -26.87 -1.73
C LEU A 165 -0.82 -27.90 -1.22
N LYS A 166 0.05 -28.41 -2.08
CA LYS A 166 1.08 -29.38 -1.72
C LYS A 166 2.27 -28.74 -0.99
N ASN A 167 2.40 -27.42 -1.05
CA ASN A 167 3.56 -26.72 -0.51
C ASN A 167 3.37 -26.40 0.98
N LYS A 168 4.39 -26.69 1.78
CA LYS A 168 4.44 -26.35 3.21
C LYS A 168 4.99 -24.95 3.48
N THR A 169 4.71 -24.02 2.59
CA THR A 169 5.20 -22.64 2.66
C THR A 169 4.56 -21.89 3.83
N ILE A 170 5.34 -21.18 4.60
CA ILE A 170 4.85 -20.32 5.68
C ILE A 170 4.49 -18.94 5.11
N PHE A 171 3.30 -18.44 5.44
CA PHE A 171 2.88 -17.13 4.98
C PHE A 171 3.10 -16.07 6.05
N LEU A 172 3.70 -14.97 5.64
CA LEU A 172 4.02 -13.83 6.47
C LEU A 172 3.33 -12.58 5.92
N SER A 173 2.83 -11.72 6.78
CA SER A 173 2.15 -10.48 6.41
C SER A 173 2.73 -9.30 7.19
N ILE A 174 2.77 -8.12 6.56
CA ILE A 174 3.34 -6.90 7.18
C ILE A 174 2.30 -6.05 7.91
N SER A 175 1.06 -6.49 8.00
CA SER A 175 0.00 -5.75 8.70
C SER A 175 -1.21 -6.63 9.00
N GLU A 176 -1.97 -6.26 10.04
CA GLU A 176 -3.25 -6.88 10.39
C GLU A 176 -4.25 -6.91 9.24
N ARG A 177 -4.29 -5.87 8.41
CA ARG A 177 -5.17 -5.82 7.24
C ARG A 177 -4.85 -6.93 6.23
N ILE A 178 -3.58 -7.13 5.92
CA ILE A 178 -3.15 -8.19 4.98
C ILE A 178 -3.44 -9.56 5.59
N LYS A 179 -3.15 -9.76 6.88
CA LYS A 179 -3.45 -10.99 7.61
C LYS A 179 -4.95 -11.34 7.54
N LYS A 180 -5.83 -10.38 7.82
CA LYS A 180 -7.28 -10.59 7.76
C LYS A 180 -7.77 -10.98 6.35
N GLU A 181 -7.21 -10.35 5.31
CA GLU A 181 -7.57 -10.68 3.92
C GLU A 181 -7.06 -12.07 3.52
N ILE A 182 -5.87 -12.46 3.97
CA ILE A 182 -5.33 -13.82 3.76
C ILE A 182 -6.21 -14.86 4.47
N LEU A 183 -6.62 -14.57 5.71
CA LEU A 183 -7.54 -15.44 6.45
C LEU A 183 -8.90 -15.57 5.75
N ALA A 184 -9.42 -14.48 5.19
CA ALA A 184 -10.66 -14.50 4.40
C ALA A 184 -10.57 -15.34 3.12
N MET A 185 -9.35 -15.58 2.60
CA MET A 185 -9.08 -16.50 1.50
C MET A 185 -8.86 -17.95 1.95
N GLY A 186 -8.97 -18.24 3.27
CA GLY A 186 -8.83 -19.58 3.84
C GLY A 186 -7.40 -19.95 4.26
N PHE A 187 -6.49 -18.98 4.36
CA PHE A 187 -5.08 -19.22 4.72
C PHE A 187 -4.69 -18.47 6.00
N GLU A 188 -3.74 -19.01 6.73
CA GLU A 188 -3.16 -18.36 7.89
C GLU A 188 -1.86 -17.65 7.54
N SER A 189 -1.59 -16.51 8.16
CA SER A 189 -0.30 -15.84 8.09
C SER A 189 0.11 -15.25 9.44
N LYS A 190 1.43 -15.18 9.68
CA LYS A 190 1.99 -14.51 10.85
C LYS A 190 2.40 -13.09 10.50
N ILE A 191 2.24 -12.16 11.43
CA ILE A 191 2.68 -10.77 11.23
C ILE A 191 4.16 -10.67 11.60
N ILE A 192 4.91 -9.94 10.77
CA ILE A 192 6.29 -9.58 11.01
C ILE A 192 6.50 -8.07 10.93
N ASP A 193 7.51 -7.55 11.64
CA ASP A 193 7.98 -6.18 11.43
C ASP A 193 8.88 -6.13 10.20
N TYR A 194 8.26 -5.91 9.04
CA TYR A 194 8.96 -5.80 7.76
C TYR A 194 9.95 -4.63 7.68
N PHE A 195 9.73 -3.59 8.50
CA PHE A 195 10.57 -2.39 8.52
C PHE A 195 11.61 -2.43 9.63
N SER A 196 11.75 -3.55 10.33
CA SER A 196 12.82 -3.80 11.29
C SER A 196 14.19 -3.64 10.63
N ASN A 197 15.17 -3.18 11.40
CA ASN A 197 16.57 -3.11 10.94
C ASN A 197 17.16 -4.50 10.66
N ASP A 198 16.60 -5.56 11.23
CA ASP A 198 16.95 -6.95 10.98
C ASP A 198 15.74 -7.78 10.56
N LEU A 199 15.37 -7.65 9.29
CA LEU A 199 14.25 -8.38 8.71
C LEU A 199 14.47 -9.91 8.74
N ILE A 200 15.73 -10.37 8.61
CA ILE A 200 16.05 -11.80 8.65
C ILE A 200 15.73 -12.36 10.04
N LEU A 201 16.05 -11.63 11.10
CA LEU A 201 15.72 -12.05 12.46
C LEU A 201 14.20 -12.11 12.69
N GLU A 202 13.45 -11.15 12.16
CA GLU A 202 11.98 -11.17 12.26
C GLU A 202 11.37 -12.38 11.52
N ILE A 203 11.89 -12.72 10.35
CA ILE A 203 11.49 -13.92 9.61
C ILE A 203 11.82 -15.17 10.42
N LYS A 204 13.05 -15.26 10.96
CA LYS A 204 13.49 -16.40 11.78
C LYS A 204 12.62 -16.67 13.00
N LYS A 205 12.15 -15.62 13.68
CA LYS A 205 11.22 -15.74 14.81
C LYS A 205 9.83 -16.25 14.40
N ALA A 206 9.45 -16.00 13.15
CA ALA A 206 8.12 -16.31 12.64
C ALA A 206 8.02 -17.72 12.02
N ILE A 207 9.13 -18.27 11.55
CA ILE A 207 9.22 -19.64 10.99
C ILE A 207 9.42 -20.66 12.14
#